data_2f5611c447704b90c403fa6a83845513
#
_entry.id   2f5611c447704b90c403fa6a83845513
#
_cell.length_a   1.000
_cell.length_b   1.000
_cell.length_c   1.000
_cell.angle_alpha   90.00
_cell.angle_beta   90.00
_cell.angle_gamma   90.00
#
_symmetry.space_group_name_H-M   'P 1'
#
loop_
_entity.id
_entity.type
_entity.pdbx_description
1 polymer ?
#
loop_
_entity_poly.entity_id
_entity_poly.type
_entity_poly.pdbx_seq_one_letter_code
_entity_poly.pdbx_strand_id
1 'polypeptide(L)'
;MASAAKASGKNQRLSFAKIKEPLEVPNLLDLQIQSFDWLMGNQTWQDRVKAALDAGRTDVPTTSGLTEIFEEISPIEDLAGSMSLSFRDHRFEPPKYTVEQCRDKDVTYSQPLFVTAEFMNNETGEIKSQTVFMGDFPIMTNKGTFIINGTERV
;
A
#
# COMPACT_ATOMS: atom_id res chain seq x y z
N MET A 1 1.91 60.20 18.73
CA MET A 1 1.62 60.53 17.32
C MET A 1 2.06 59.36 16.49
N ALA A 2 1.10 58.56 16.05
CA ALA A 2 1.36 57.37 15.26
C ALA A 2 1.28 57.76 13.78
N SER A 3 2.40 57.62 13.05
CA SER A 3 2.46 57.82 11.63
C SER A 3 2.01 56.54 10.90
N ALA A 4 0.84 56.64 10.26
CA ALA A 4 0.32 55.57 9.41
C ALA A 4 1.15 55.50 8.10
N ALA A 5 1.89 54.45 7.92
CA ALA A 5 2.55 54.16 6.66
C ALA A 5 1.51 53.68 5.63
N LYS A 6 1.29 54.45 4.59
CA LYS A 6 0.52 54.09 3.40
C LYS A 6 1.10 52.88 2.72
N ALA A 7 0.36 51.77 2.70
CA ALA A 7 0.66 50.64 1.84
C ALA A 7 0.47 51.03 0.38
N SER A 8 1.57 51.28 -0.33
CA SER A 8 1.58 51.41 -1.78
C SER A 8 1.43 50.03 -2.40
N GLY A 9 0.23 49.72 -2.89
CA GLY A 9 -0.05 48.50 -3.65
C GLY A 9 0.62 48.52 -5.01
N LYS A 10 1.93 48.37 -5.07
CA LYS A 10 2.62 47.99 -6.31
C LYS A 10 2.51 46.49 -6.46
N ASN A 11 1.80 46.04 -7.49
CA ASN A 11 1.89 44.67 -7.97
C ASN A 11 3.36 44.35 -8.26
N GLN A 12 4.04 43.77 -7.27
CA GLN A 12 5.43 43.40 -7.42
C GLN A 12 5.46 42.12 -8.23
N ARG A 13 5.94 42.21 -9.48
CA ARG A 13 6.15 41.04 -10.32
C ARG A 13 7.20 40.16 -9.66
N LEU A 14 6.79 38.97 -9.26
CA LEU A 14 7.73 37.91 -8.83
C LEU A 14 8.50 37.42 -10.06
N SER A 15 9.82 37.56 -10.02
CA SER A 15 10.71 37.02 -11.05
C SER A 15 11.18 35.64 -10.60
N PHE A 16 10.82 34.62 -11.36
CA PHE A 16 11.30 33.26 -11.14
C PHE A 16 12.67 32.98 -11.79
N ALA A 17 13.26 33.99 -12.45
CA ALA A 17 14.55 33.86 -13.13
C ALA A 17 15.77 33.74 -12.17
N LYS A 18 15.62 34.13 -10.91
CA LYS A 18 16.65 34.03 -9.86
C LYS A 18 16.00 33.61 -8.54
N ILE A 19 15.62 32.37 -8.45
CA ILE A 19 15.20 31.75 -7.18
C ILE A 19 16.48 31.50 -6.38
N LYS A 20 16.63 32.16 -5.23
CA LYS A 20 17.81 32.03 -4.36
C LYS A 20 17.89 30.64 -3.70
N GLU A 21 16.74 30.03 -3.49
CA GLU A 21 16.62 28.67 -2.98
C GLU A 21 15.93 27.82 -4.05
N PRO A 22 16.62 26.83 -4.64
CA PRO A 22 15.97 25.94 -5.59
C PRO A 22 14.86 25.18 -4.85
N LEU A 23 13.66 25.12 -5.43
CA LEU A 23 12.62 24.23 -4.97
C LEU A 23 13.13 22.77 -5.09
N GLU A 24 13.02 22.02 -4.00
CA GLU A 24 13.31 20.59 -4.05
C GLU A 24 12.37 19.92 -5.06
N VAL A 25 12.95 19.11 -5.93
CA VAL A 25 12.16 18.32 -6.88
C VAL A 25 11.41 17.26 -6.08
N PRO A 26 10.06 17.21 -6.15
CA PRO A 26 9.31 16.16 -5.46
C PRO A 26 9.70 14.78 -6.01
N ASN A 27 9.64 13.77 -5.16
CA ASN A 27 9.85 12.41 -5.62
C ASN A 27 8.69 11.98 -6.55
N LEU A 28 8.98 11.86 -7.83
CA LEU A 28 7.99 11.55 -8.87
C LEU A 28 7.45 10.13 -8.78
N LEU A 29 8.10 9.26 -8.01
CA LEU A 29 7.68 7.87 -7.79
C LEU A 29 6.82 7.68 -6.53
N ASP A 30 6.63 8.73 -5.73
CA ASP A 30 5.93 8.63 -4.46
C ASP A 30 4.51 8.09 -4.61
N LEU A 31 3.81 8.49 -5.66
CA LEU A 31 2.44 8.05 -5.89
C LEU A 31 2.36 6.53 -6.08
N GLN A 32 3.21 5.97 -6.95
CA GLN A 32 3.25 4.53 -7.24
C GLN A 32 3.69 3.73 -6.00
N ILE A 33 4.78 4.16 -5.37
CA ILE A 33 5.34 3.46 -4.20
C ILE A 33 4.36 3.50 -3.03
N GLN A 34 3.79 4.66 -2.74
CA GLN A 34 2.87 4.81 -1.60
C GLN A 34 1.56 4.06 -1.80
N SER A 35 1.02 4.04 -3.03
CA SER A 35 -0.19 3.27 -3.34
C SER A 35 0.04 1.76 -3.24
N PHE A 36 1.21 1.29 -3.69
CA PHE A 36 1.58 -0.11 -3.56
C PHE A 36 1.82 -0.51 -2.09
N ASP A 37 2.49 0.35 -1.32
CA ASP A 37 2.69 0.16 0.12
C ASP A 37 1.36 0.05 0.88
N TRP A 38 0.38 0.89 0.51
CA TRP A 38 -0.98 0.81 1.05
C TRP A 38 -1.67 -0.49 0.67
N LEU A 39 -1.59 -0.90 -0.60
CA LEU A 39 -2.18 -2.16 -1.06
C LEU A 39 -1.64 -3.34 -0.26
N MET A 40 -0.33 -3.41 -0.09
CA MET A 40 0.36 -4.49 0.62
C MET A 40 0.21 -4.42 2.15
N GLY A 41 -0.10 -3.26 2.71
CA GLY A 41 -0.14 -3.04 4.15
C GLY A 41 1.21 -3.21 4.84
N ASN A 42 2.31 -2.88 4.14
CA ASN A 42 3.66 -3.07 4.66
C ASN A 42 4.00 -2.11 5.82
N GLN A 43 5.12 -2.37 6.51
CA GLN A 43 5.54 -1.60 7.68
C GLN A 43 5.71 -0.10 7.37
N THR A 44 6.24 0.23 6.19
CA THR A 44 6.46 1.61 5.74
C THR A 44 5.15 2.39 5.68
N TRP A 45 4.08 1.77 5.18
CA TRP A 45 2.75 2.36 5.15
C TRP A 45 2.18 2.51 6.56
N GLN A 46 2.28 1.47 7.40
CA GLN A 46 1.79 1.51 8.79
C GLN A 46 2.45 2.63 9.58
N ASP A 47 3.75 2.83 9.44
CA ASP A 47 4.49 3.90 10.11
C ASP A 47 4.04 5.29 9.62
N ARG A 48 3.74 5.44 8.32
CA ARG A 48 3.20 6.69 7.76
C ARG A 48 1.80 6.99 8.29
N VAL A 49 0.92 5.99 8.33
CA VAL A 49 -0.43 6.13 8.89
C VAL A 49 -0.36 6.53 10.35
N LYS A 50 0.47 5.87 11.14
CA LYS A 50 0.67 6.19 12.55
C LYS A 50 1.15 7.63 12.74
N ALA A 51 2.17 8.05 11.99
CA ALA A 51 2.69 9.43 12.04
C ALA A 51 1.63 10.46 11.64
N ALA A 52 0.76 10.16 10.65
CA ALA A 52 -0.31 11.04 10.23
C ALA A 52 -1.42 11.16 11.29
N LEU A 53 -1.78 10.06 11.94
CA LEU A 53 -2.74 10.06 13.05
C LEU A 53 -2.20 10.82 14.27
N ASP A 54 -0.93 10.65 14.60
CA ASP A 54 -0.24 11.38 15.68
C ASP A 54 -0.20 12.89 15.37
N ALA A 55 -0.14 13.28 14.09
CA ALA A 55 -0.24 14.67 13.63
C ALA A 55 -1.69 15.21 13.59
N GLY A 56 -2.68 14.43 14.03
CA GLY A 56 -4.10 14.82 14.08
C GLY A 56 -4.83 14.75 12.73
N ARG A 57 -4.27 14.07 11.73
CA ARG A 57 -4.96 13.82 10.46
C ARG A 57 -5.94 12.65 10.62
N THR A 58 -7.18 12.81 10.14
CA THR A 58 -8.23 11.79 10.19
C THR A 58 -8.63 11.28 8.80
N ASP A 59 -8.03 11.82 7.76
CA ASP A 59 -8.32 11.55 6.34
C ASP A 59 -7.44 10.44 5.74
N VAL A 60 -6.72 9.68 6.58
CA VAL A 60 -5.83 8.60 6.16
C VAL A 60 -6.53 7.24 6.26
N PRO A 61 -6.37 6.36 5.24
CA PRO A 61 -6.88 5.00 5.32
C PRO A 61 -6.16 4.23 6.44
N THR A 62 -6.93 3.61 7.33
CA THR A 62 -6.41 2.81 8.45
C THR A 62 -6.29 1.33 8.13
N THR A 63 -6.98 0.88 7.07
CA THR A 63 -6.94 -0.49 6.55
C THR A 63 -6.10 -0.56 5.28
N SER A 64 -5.40 -1.67 5.07
CA SER A 64 -4.65 -1.90 3.83
C SER A 64 -5.59 -2.31 2.70
N GLY A 65 -5.20 -2.05 1.46
CA GLY A 65 -6.02 -2.39 0.30
C GLY A 65 -6.34 -3.89 0.20
N LEU A 66 -5.40 -4.78 0.52
CA LEU A 66 -5.67 -6.22 0.56
C LEU A 66 -6.65 -6.60 1.67
N THR A 67 -6.56 -5.98 2.84
CA THR A 67 -7.53 -6.21 3.92
C THR A 67 -8.92 -5.80 3.47
N GLU A 68 -9.08 -4.63 2.86
CA GLU A 68 -10.38 -4.15 2.34
C GLU A 68 -10.96 -5.13 1.32
N ILE A 69 -10.13 -5.64 0.40
CA ILE A 69 -10.58 -6.63 -0.60
C ILE A 69 -11.04 -7.93 0.10
N PHE A 70 -10.28 -8.44 1.05
CA PHE A 70 -10.68 -9.66 1.77
C PHE A 70 -11.95 -9.47 2.60
N GLU A 71 -12.15 -8.31 3.19
CA GLU A 71 -13.38 -7.96 3.91
C GLU A 71 -14.57 -7.82 2.95
N GLU A 72 -14.38 -7.22 1.77
CA GLU A 72 -15.43 -7.06 0.76
C GLU A 72 -15.94 -8.40 0.21
N ILE A 73 -15.04 -9.35 -0.05
CA ILE A 73 -15.42 -10.66 -0.58
C ILE A 73 -15.89 -11.64 0.50
N SER A 74 -15.68 -11.33 1.78
CA SER A 74 -16.06 -12.19 2.90
C SER A 74 -17.37 -11.68 3.54
N PRO A 75 -18.27 -12.58 3.96
CA PRO A 75 -18.25 -14.05 3.79
C PRO A 75 -18.73 -14.50 2.40
N ILE A 76 -18.18 -15.60 1.92
CA ILE A 76 -18.72 -16.32 0.75
C ILE A 76 -19.66 -17.39 1.28
N GLU A 77 -20.95 -17.29 0.97
CA GLU A 77 -21.98 -18.20 1.46
C GLU A 77 -22.46 -19.13 0.35
N ASP A 78 -22.89 -20.33 0.73
CA ASP A 78 -23.55 -21.23 -0.19
C ASP A 78 -25.01 -20.79 -0.44
N LEU A 79 -25.66 -21.35 -1.46
CA LEU A 79 -27.03 -21.00 -1.83
C LEU A 79 -28.06 -21.29 -0.72
N ALA A 80 -27.76 -22.24 0.18
CA ALA A 80 -28.62 -22.62 1.30
C ALA A 80 -28.33 -21.80 2.58
N GLY A 81 -27.22 -21.03 2.58
CA GLY A 81 -26.75 -20.31 3.76
C GLY A 81 -26.25 -21.22 4.89
N SER A 82 -26.02 -22.51 4.58
CA SER A 82 -25.58 -23.51 5.58
C SER A 82 -24.09 -23.43 5.87
N MET A 83 -23.31 -22.94 4.94
CA MET A 83 -21.85 -22.82 5.03
C MET A 83 -21.38 -21.43 4.63
N SER A 84 -20.39 -20.91 5.35
CA SER A 84 -19.74 -19.64 5.03
C SER A 84 -18.22 -19.77 5.09
N LEU A 85 -17.54 -19.11 4.16
CA LEU A 85 -16.09 -19.01 4.07
C LEU A 85 -15.69 -17.53 4.21
N SER A 86 -14.83 -17.22 5.15
CA SER A 86 -14.29 -15.88 5.36
C SER A 86 -12.78 -15.90 5.29
N PHE A 87 -12.20 -14.83 4.75
CA PHE A 87 -10.76 -14.65 4.73
C PHE A 87 -10.37 -13.63 5.79
N ARG A 88 -9.37 -13.98 6.60
CA ARG A 88 -8.82 -13.13 7.64
C ARG A 88 -7.31 -13.16 7.58
N ASP A 89 -6.67 -12.19 8.20
CA ASP A 89 -5.22 -12.16 8.45
C ASP A 89 -4.37 -12.63 7.26
N HIS A 90 -3.99 -11.73 6.40
CA HIS A 90 -3.04 -12.03 5.35
C HIS A 90 -1.60 -11.75 5.81
N ARG A 91 -0.66 -12.55 5.33
CA ARG A 91 0.77 -12.35 5.58
C ARG A 91 1.58 -12.66 4.34
N PHE A 92 2.66 -11.91 4.17
CA PHE A 92 3.67 -12.18 3.16
C PHE A 92 4.88 -12.84 3.80
N GLU A 93 5.42 -13.84 3.13
CA GLU A 93 6.73 -14.38 3.48
C GLU A 93 7.83 -13.64 2.71
N PRO A 94 9.09 -13.66 3.21
CA PRO A 94 10.18 -13.00 2.52
C PRO A 94 10.40 -13.58 1.11
N PRO A 95 10.83 -12.76 0.15
CA PRO A 95 11.05 -13.22 -1.21
C PRO A 95 12.18 -14.27 -1.26
N LYS A 96 12.02 -15.27 -2.11
CA LYS A 96 12.99 -16.36 -2.28
C LYS A 96 14.30 -15.90 -2.92
N TYR A 97 14.24 -14.92 -3.79
CA TYR A 97 15.37 -14.38 -4.54
C TYR A 97 15.45 -12.87 -4.39
N THR A 98 16.67 -12.34 -4.46
CA THR A 98 16.89 -10.90 -4.53
C THR A 98 16.56 -10.38 -5.94
N VAL A 99 16.43 -9.06 -6.06
CA VAL A 99 16.18 -8.37 -7.34
C VAL A 99 17.20 -8.77 -8.41
N GLU A 100 18.49 -8.81 -8.06
CA GLU A 100 19.58 -9.18 -8.98
C GLU A 100 19.47 -10.65 -9.40
N GLN A 101 19.24 -11.54 -8.44
CA GLN A 101 19.06 -12.96 -8.73
C GLN A 101 17.82 -13.23 -9.60
N CYS A 102 16.77 -12.45 -9.47
CA CYS A 102 15.59 -12.58 -10.32
C CYS A 102 15.89 -12.20 -11.77
N ARG A 103 16.72 -11.18 -11.99
CA ARG A 103 17.17 -10.79 -13.33
C ARG A 103 18.07 -11.86 -13.96
N ASP A 104 19.03 -12.39 -13.19
CA ASP A 104 20.00 -13.37 -13.68
C ASP A 104 19.35 -14.74 -13.98
N LYS A 105 18.28 -15.08 -13.27
CA LYS A 105 17.59 -16.37 -13.40
C LYS A 105 16.31 -16.32 -14.22
N ASP A 106 15.97 -15.17 -14.79
CA ASP A 106 14.74 -14.94 -15.56
C ASP A 106 13.46 -15.32 -14.77
N VAL A 107 13.44 -15.01 -13.45
CA VAL A 107 12.29 -15.27 -12.59
C VAL A 107 11.63 -13.97 -12.12
N THR A 108 10.40 -14.09 -11.63
CA THR A 108 9.63 -12.96 -11.09
C THR A 108 10.05 -12.66 -9.65
N TYR A 109 10.22 -11.38 -9.33
CA TYR A 109 10.44 -10.91 -7.97
C TYR A 109 9.11 -10.87 -7.23
N SER A 110 8.85 -11.85 -6.36
CA SER A 110 7.57 -12.06 -5.69
C SER A 110 7.73 -12.52 -4.24
N GLN A 111 6.67 -12.34 -3.48
CA GLN A 111 6.53 -12.88 -2.13
C GLN A 111 5.33 -13.83 -2.08
N PRO A 112 5.46 -14.98 -1.40
CA PRO A 112 4.33 -15.86 -1.15
C PRO A 112 3.31 -15.17 -0.25
N LEU A 113 2.04 -15.18 -0.68
CA LEU A 113 0.90 -14.67 0.09
C LEU A 113 0.18 -15.83 0.75
N PHE A 114 0.05 -15.76 2.07
CA PHE A 114 -0.74 -16.67 2.88
C PHE A 114 -1.91 -15.93 3.52
N VAL A 115 -3.06 -16.59 3.57
CA VAL A 115 -4.28 -16.03 4.15
C VAL A 115 -4.90 -17.07 5.07
N THR A 116 -5.46 -16.64 6.18
CA THR A 116 -6.23 -17.49 7.06
C THR A 116 -7.66 -17.60 6.54
N ALA A 117 -8.04 -18.78 6.10
CA ALA A 117 -9.40 -19.12 5.69
C ALA A 117 -10.17 -19.70 6.88
N GLU A 118 -11.30 -19.09 7.22
CA GLU A 118 -12.24 -19.59 8.24
C GLU A 118 -13.48 -20.13 7.56
N PHE A 119 -13.70 -21.41 7.73
CA PHE A 119 -14.90 -22.09 7.27
C PHE A 119 -15.84 -22.27 8.46
N MET A 120 -17.07 -21.79 8.33
CA MET A 120 -18.11 -21.94 9.34
C MET A 120 -19.29 -22.75 8.79
N ASN A 121 -19.69 -23.77 9.53
CA ASN A 121 -20.94 -24.47 9.30
C ASN A 121 -22.02 -23.83 10.18
N ASN A 122 -22.98 -23.13 9.55
CA ASN A 122 -24.02 -22.38 10.25
C ASN A 122 -25.07 -23.29 10.95
N GLU A 123 -25.19 -24.55 10.50
CA GLU A 123 -26.13 -25.51 11.11
C GLU A 123 -25.57 -26.11 12.41
N THR A 124 -24.27 -26.43 12.41
CA THR A 124 -23.61 -27.06 13.56
C THR A 124 -22.88 -26.06 14.45
N GLY A 125 -22.62 -24.85 13.96
CA GLY A 125 -21.81 -23.84 14.64
C GLY A 125 -20.31 -24.19 14.67
N GLU A 126 -19.88 -25.18 13.89
CA GLU A 126 -18.48 -25.59 13.84
C GLU A 126 -17.66 -24.58 13.00
N ILE A 127 -16.54 -24.12 13.54
CA ILE A 127 -15.60 -23.23 12.87
C ILE A 127 -14.28 -23.98 12.67
N LYS A 128 -13.80 -24.00 11.42
CA LYS A 128 -12.47 -24.52 11.06
C LYS A 128 -11.65 -23.38 10.46
N SER A 129 -10.47 -23.17 11.00
CA SER A 129 -9.53 -22.15 10.51
C SER A 129 -8.26 -22.83 10.00
N GLN A 130 -7.79 -22.42 8.82
CA GLN A 130 -6.57 -22.93 8.21
C GLN A 130 -5.88 -21.84 7.43
N THR A 131 -4.55 -21.77 7.56
CA THR A 131 -3.73 -20.91 6.71
C THR A 131 -3.53 -21.55 5.35
N VAL A 132 -3.87 -20.81 4.30
CA VAL A 132 -3.83 -21.27 2.90
C VAL A 132 -2.84 -20.41 2.12
N PHE A 133 -2.04 -21.05 1.28
CA PHE A 133 -1.22 -20.38 0.30
C PHE A 133 -2.09 -19.90 -0.87
N MET A 134 -2.13 -18.59 -1.10
CA MET A 134 -2.93 -17.99 -2.18
C MET A 134 -2.17 -17.88 -3.49
N GLY A 135 -0.86 -17.69 -3.42
CA GLY A 135 -0.01 -17.55 -4.60
C GLY A 135 1.20 -16.65 -4.34
N ASP A 136 2.03 -16.54 -5.37
CA ASP A 136 3.17 -15.63 -5.37
C ASP A 136 2.74 -14.25 -5.86
N PHE A 137 2.89 -13.24 -5.00
CA PHE A 137 2.49 -11.88 -5.29
C PHE A 137 3.70 -11.06 -5.75
N PRO A 138 3.68 -10.47 -6.96
CA PRO A 138 4.79 -9.64 -7.45
C PRO A 138 5.01 -8.42 -6.56
N ILE A 139 6.28 -8.09 -6.29
CA ILE A 139 6.64 -6.97 -5.42
C ILE A 139 7.31 -5.87 -6.22
N MET A 140 6.98 -4.64 -5.88
CA MET A 140 7.62 -3.46 -6.41
C MET A 140 9.02 -3.28 -5.83
N THR A 141 9.96 -2.92 -6.69
CA THR A 141 11.31 -2.51 -6.28
C THR A 141 11.30 -1.08 -5.75
N ASN A 142 12.39 -0.66 -5.10
CA ASN A 142 12.58 0.73 -4.65
C ASN A 142 12.59 1.77 -5.78
N LYS A 143 12.68 1.34 -7.04
CA LYS A 143 12.60 2.19 -8.23
C LYS A 143 11.17 2.33 -8.77
N GLY A 144 10.18 1.75 -8.09
CA GLY A 144 8.78 1.76 -8.57
C GLY A 144 8.53 0.83 -9.76
N THR A 145 9.37 -0.20 -9.95
CA THR A 145 9.28 -1.15 -11.06
C THR A 145 8.99 -2.56 -10.55
N PHE A 146 8.51 -3.43 -11.43
CA PHE A 146 8.34 -4.85 -11.18
C PHE A 146 9.33 -5.66 -12.03
N ILE A 147 9.79 -6.79 -11.50
CA ILE A 147 10.59 -7.74 -12.26
C ILE A 147 9.73 -8.97 -12.54
N ILE A 148 9.39 -9.15 -13.80
CA ILE A 148 8.56 -10.25 -14.28
C ILE A 148 9.38 -11.06 -15.27
N ASN A 149 9.65 -12.35 -14.94
CA ASN A 149 10.48 -13.24 -15.76
C ASN A 149 11.82 -12.58 -16.13
N GLY A 150 12.50 -12.00 -15.15
CA GLY A 150 13.78 -11.32 -15.33
C GLY A 150 13.72 -9.92 -15.97
N THR A 151 12.59 -9.54 -16.56
CA THR A 151 12.41 -8.25 -17.24
C THR A 151 11.86 -7.20 -16.29
N GLU A 152 12.47 -6.02 -16.25
CA GLU A 152 11.98 -4.88 -15.47
C GLU A 152 10.84 -4.17 -16.23
N ARG A 153 9.71 -3.99 -15.54
CA ARG A 153 8.50 -3.37 -16.09
C ARG A 153 7.94 -2.32 -15.12
N VAL A 154 7.25 -1.35 -15.69
CA VAL A 154 6.56 -0.27 -14.96
C VAL A 154 5.06 -0.46 -15.07
#